data_90edbb6ae3a0a1459b08866bc63056ca
#
_entry.id   90edbb6ae3a0a1459b08866bc63056ca
#
_cell.length_a   1.000
_cell.length_b   1.000
_cell.length_c   1.000
_cell.angle_alpha   90.00
_cell.angle_beta   90.00
_cell.angle_gamma   90.00
#
_symmetry.space_group_name_H-M   'P 1'
#
loop_
_entity.id
_entity.type
_entity.pdbx_description
1 polymer ?
#
loop_
_entity_poly.entity_id
_entity_poly.type
_entity_poly.pdbx_seq_one_letter_code
_entity_poly.pdbx_strand_id
1 'polypeptide(L)'
;MNPTTMKAAVLDRRGAEGLSVRDFPRPEPLPDEALLRVHAAGLNRVNLYMRDSGAGITHQLPLVQGVEAAGTVAHAPAGSGLRVGQKAILFSSAFCGRCRYCLQGDQTLCLHASIMGEHRHGTFAEFIAMPAVCFVPLPDDADLVAAGALMVGHLTAWRMLFGKRALRAGETVLIVGIGSGVAVACLQLALKAGARAIVTSSSDTKISRALALGAEAGINYRNERVSERVLALTGGEGVDMVLESSGEKSWAESLRSLRRGGRLVTCGATTGSNPGADLQRVFIRQLEIYGSTGGSLAEFHALIALFARGGIAP
;
A
#
# COMPACT_ATOMS: atom_id res chain seq x y z
N MET A 1 32.85 -0.62 -13.82
CA MET A 1 31.54 0.11 -13.98
C MET A 1 31.82 1.60 -13.87
N ASN A 2 31.27 2.39 -14.75
CA ASN A 2 31.41 3.86 -14.66
C ASN A 2 30.72 4.33 -13.37
N PRO A 3 31.40 4.99 -12.43
CA PRO A 3 30.83 5.39 -11.13
C PRO A 3 29.68 6.43 -11.25
N THR A 4 29.51 7.03 -12.44
CA THR A 4 28.49 8.05 -12.71
C THR A 4 27.18 7.51 -13.27
N THR A 5 27.12 6.21 -13.59
CA THR A 5 25.91 5.56 -14.14
C THR A 5 25.52 4.34 -13.32
N MET A 6 24.26 3.92 -13.46
CA MET A 6 23.65 2.74 -12.86
C MET A 6 22.68 2.09 -13.84
N LYS A 7 22.33 0.81 -13.62
CA LYS A 7 21.21 0.17 -14.32
C LYS A 7 19.88 0.64 -13.73
N ALA A 8 18.93 0.98 -14.60
CA ALA A 8 17.59 1.37 -14.20
C ALA A 8 16.54 0.96 -15.25
N ALA A 9 15.30 0.69 -14.80
CA ALA A 9 14.15 0.49 -15.68
C ALA A 9 13.50 1.85 -15.96
N VAL A 10 13.76 2.35 -17.15
CA VAL A 10 13.38 3.71 -17.59
C VAL A 10 12.18 3.65 -18.51
N LEU A 11 11.15 4.43 -18.20
CA LEU A 11 9.98 4.65 -19.02
C LEU A 11 10.19 5.93 -19.85
N ASP A 12 10.38 5.80 -21.15
CA ASP A 12 10.53 6.92 -22.07
C ASP A 12 9.19 7.39 -22.68
N ARG A 13 8.22 6.48 -22.80
CA ARG A 13 6.84 6.71 -23.26
C ARG A 13 5.89 5.71 -22.63
N ARG A 14 4.61 6.04 -22.60
CA ARG A 14 3.57 5.13 -22.06
C ARG A 14 3.52 3.80 -22.80
N GLY A 15 3.15 2.75 -22.06
CA GLY A 15 3.03 1.39 -22.56
C GLY A 15 4.28 0.54 -22.33
N ALA A 16 4.11 -0.78 -22.51
CA ALA A 16 5.18 -1.75 -22.27
C ALA A 16 6.40 -1.50 -23.17
N GLU A 17 6.16 -1.11 -24.43
CA GLU A 17 7.19 -0.80 -25.41
C GLU A 17 8.05 0.44 -25.07
N GLY A 18 7.59 1.27 -24.12
CA GLY A 18 8.32 2.43 -23.66
C GLY A 18 9.23 2.16 -22.48
N LEU A 19 9.18 0.97 -21.89
CA LEU A 19 9.97 0.57 -20.73
C LEU A 19 11.21 -0.22 -21.16
N SER A 20 12.40 0.24 -20.77
CA SER A 20 13.66 -0.46 -21.06
C SER A 20 14.61 -0.42 -19.85
N VAL A 21 15.41 -1.48 -19.71
CA VAL A 21 16.50 -1.50 -18.72
C VAL A 21 17.77 -1.02 -19.42
N ARG A 22 18.33 0.08 -18.95
CA ARG A 22 19.51 0.71 -19.55
C ARG A 22 20.38 1.41 -18.54
N ASP A 23 21.54 1.89 -18.97
CA ASP A 23 22.36 2.80 -18.18
C ASP A 23 21.65 4.15 -18.01
N PHE A 24 21.64 4.64 -16.79
CA PHE A 24 21.01 5.88 -16.39
C PHE A 24 21.90 6.63 -15.39
N PRO A 25 21.89 7.95 -15.32
CA PRO A 25 22.70 8.68 -14.35
C PRO A 25 22.42 8.21 -12.92
N ARG A 26 23.48 7.90 -12.17
CA ARG A 26 23.38 7.62 -10.74
C ARG A 26 23.01 8.91 -10.01
N PRO A 27 22.01 8.92 -9.10
CA PRO A 27 21.63 10.12 -8.40
C PRO A 27 22.75 10.58 -7.46
N GLU A 28 22.99 11.89 -7.49
CA GLU A 28 23.82 12.58 -6.49
C GLU A 28 22.89 13.10 -5.40
N PRO A 29 23.03 12.65 -4.13
CA PRO A 29 22.13 13.06 -3.06
C PRO A 29 22.31 14.55 -2.74
N LEU A 30 21.22 15.26 -2.52
CA LEU A 30 21.21 16.62 -1.99
C LEU A 30 21.72 16.63 -0.52
N PRO A 31 22.04 17.79 0.06
CA PRO A 31 22.63 17.85 1.41
C PRO A 31 21.80 17.21 2.52
N ASP A 32 20.48 17.13 2.37
CA ASP A 32 19.54 16.50 3.29
C ASP A 32 19.10 15.08 2.85
N GLU A 33 19.61 14.60 1.71
CA GLU A 33 19.26 13.31 1.14
C GLU A 33 20.26 12.20 1.49
N ALA A 34 19.74 11.02 1.78
CA ALA A 34 20.52 9.80 1.83
C ALA A 34 20.45 9.07 0.48
N LEU A 35 21.50 8.30 0.18
CA LEU A 35 21.56 7.40 -0.96
C LEU A 35 21.42 5.97 -0.46
N LEU A 36 20.47 5.24 -1.02
CA LEU A 36 20.29 3.81 -0.75
C LEU A 36 20.76 3.00 -1.97
N ARG A 37 21.58 1.99 -1.75
CA ARG A 37 21.82 0.93 -2.71
C ARG A 37 20.66 -0.06 -2.59
N VAL A 38 19.87 -0.19 -3.66
CA VAL A 38 18.69 -1.05 -3.68
C VAL A 38 19.10 -2.52 -3.74
N HIS A 39 18.52 -3.34 -2.87
CA HIS A 39 18.66 -4.78 -2.89
C HIS A 39 17.38 -5.47 -3.40
N ALA A 40 16.24 -4.92 -3.04
CA ALA A 40 14.94 -5.41 -3.52
C ALA A 40 13.97 -4.24 -3.68
N ALA A 41 13.11 -4.35 -4.69
CA ALA A 41 12.02 -3.41 -4.98
C ALA A 41 10.75 -4.19 -5.31
N GLY A 42 9.64 -3.82 -4.68
CA GLY A 42 8.35 -4.48 -4.89
C GLY A 42 7.68 -4.03 -6.19
N LEU A 43 7.03 -4.99 -6.87
CA LEU A 43 6.22 -4.73 -8.05
C LEU A 43 4.74 -4.64 -7.66
N ASN A 44 4.12 -3.50 -7.92
CA ASN A 44 2.75 -3.18 -7.53
C ASN A 44 1.87 -2.83 -8.73
N ARG A 45 0.54 -2.95 -8.56
CA ARG A 45 -0.43 -2.56 -9.58
C ARG A 45 -0.28 -1.10 -10.02
N VAL A 46 0.10 -0.22 -9.11
CA VAL A 46 0.36 1.20 -9.40
C VAL A 46 1.47 1.39 -10.44
N ASN A 47 2.49 0.52 -10.46
CA ASN A 47 3.55 0.58 -11.47
C ASN A 47 3.00 0.34 -12.89
N LEU A 48 2.01 -0.56 -13.04
CA LEU A 48 1.34 -0.78 -14.32
C LEU A 48 0.49 0.44 -14.74
N TYR A 49 -0.20 1.08 -13.79
CA TYR A 49 -0.93 2.32 -14.09
C TYR A 49 0.03 3.45 -14.49
N MET A 50 1.17 3.60 -13.80
CA MET A 50 2.20 4.56 -14.15
C MET A 50 2.79 4.27 -15.53
N ARG A 51 2.99 3.02 -15.88
CA ARG A 51 3.50 2.60 -17.18
C ARG A 51 2.50 2.84 -18.32
N ASP A 52 1.26 2.43 -18.14
CA ASP A 52 0.31 2.28 -19.26
C ASP A 52 -0.59 3.50 -19.46
N SER A 53 -1.26 3.97 -18.44
CA SER A 53 -2.31 4.98 -18.57
C SER A 53 -1.91 6.36 -18.06
N GLY A 54 -1.07 6.42 -17.05
CA GLY A 54 -0.80 7.65 -16.33
C GLY A 54 -2.04 8.34 -15.75
N ALA A 55 -3.17 7.62 -15.64
CA ALA A 55 -4.44 8.17 -15.22
C ALA A 55 -4.33 8.80 -13.81
N GLY A 56 -4.59 10.09 -13.70
CA GLY A 56 -4.45 10.85 -12.47
C GLY A 56 -3.00 11.05 -12.00
N ILE A 57 -2.02 10.57 -12.75
CA ILE A 57 -0.59 10.64 -12.42
C ILE A 57 0.06 11.67 -13.33
N THR A 58 0.60 12.72 -12.74
CA THR A 58 1.28 13.82 -13.43
C THR A 58 2.78 13.64 -13.32
N HIS A 59 3.40 12.83 -14.16
CA HIS A 59 4.86 12.72 -14.17
C HIS A 59 5.44 13.04 -15.55
N GLN A 60 6.68 13.55 -15.54
CA GLN A 60 7.44 13.83 -16.73
C GLN A 60 8.26 12.61 -17.14
N LEU A 61 8.36 12.36 -18.43
CA LEU A 61 9.20 11.32 -19.01
C LEU A 61 10.48 11.94 -19.61
N PRO A 62 11.62 11.24 -19.59
CA PRO A 62 11.81 9.87 -19.11
C PRO A 62 11.81 9.75 -17.59
N LEU A 63 11.29 8.63 -17.05
CA LEU A 63 11.20 8.39 -15.62
C LEU A 63 11.62 6.96 -15.27
N VAL A 64 12.46 6.80 -14.25
CA VAL A 64 12.73 5.50 -13.64
C VAL A 64 11.48 5.05 -12.87
N GLN A 65 11.01 3.84 -13.14
CA GLN A 65 9.84 3.26 -12.49
C GLN A 65 10.13 2.73 -11.08
N GLY A 66 9.08 2.39 -10.33
CA GLY A 66 9.18 1.76 -9.01
C GLY A 66 8.84 2.71 -7.86
N VAL A 67 8.15 2.19 -6.83
CA VAL A 67 7.63 3.00 -5.71
C VAL A 67 8.06 2.52 -4.33
N GLU A 68 8.61 1.32 -4.19
CA GLU A 68 9.07 0.80 -2.91
C GLU A 68 10.38 0.04 -3.05
N ALA A 69 11.20 0.09 -2.03
CA ALA A 69 12.47 -0.63 -1.99
C ALA A 69 13.00 -0.78 -0.57
N ALA A 70 13.85 -1.78 -0.40
CA ALA A 70 14.75 -1.92 0.73
C ALA A 70 16.18 -2.16 0.24
N GLY A 71 17.16 -1.78 1.05
CA GLY A 71 18.55 -1.90 0.66
C GLY A 71 19.51 -1.49 1.77
N THR A 72 20.71 -1.07 1.35
CA THR A 72 21.78 -0.65 2.23
C THR A 72 22.12 0.82 2.00
N VAL A 73 22.25 1.59 3.05
CA VAL A 73 22.61 3.02 3.00
C VAL A 73 24.02 3.16 2.42
N ALA A 74 24.16 3.84 1.28
CA ALA A 74 25.42 4.09 0.60
C ALA A 74 25.97 5.50 0.92
N HIS A 75 25.10 6.46 1.26
CA HIS A 75 25.45 7.78 1.77
C HIS A 75 24.43 8.23 2.79
N ALA A 76 24.87 8.86 3.86
CA ALA A 76 24.02 9.40 4.92
C ALA A 76 24.49 10.82 5.27
N PRO A 77 23.59 11.84 5.24
CA PRO A 77 23.94 13.18 5.68
C PRO A 77 24.23 13.22 7.18
N ALA A 78 25.13 14.12 7.59
CA ALA A 78 25.45 14.32 9.00
C ALA A 78 24.18 14.67 9.81
N GLY A 79 24.04 14.06 10.99
CA GLY A 79 22.88 14.29 11.87
C GLY A 79 21.58 13.58 11.46
N SER A 80 21.56 12.82 10.37
CA SER A 80 20.35 12.09 9.92
C SER A 80 19.95 10.88 10.79
N GLY A 81 20.86 10.39 11.64
CA GLY A 81 20.67 9.15 12.39
C GLY A 81 20.91 7.87 11.57
N LEU A 82 21.15 7.99 10.25
CA LEU A 82 21.50 6.87 9.39
C LEU A 82 23.01 6.62 9.39
N ARG A 83 23.43 5.38 9.14
CA ARG A 83 24.84 4.98 8.99
C ARG A 83 25.06 4.30 7.66
N VAL A 84 26.17 4.63 6.99
CA VAL A 84 26.60 3.91 5.79
C VAL A 84 26.79 2.42 6.12
N GLY A 85 26.29 1.54 5.24
CA GLY A 85 26.25 0.09 5.45
C GLY A 85 25.01 -0.41 6.19
N GLN A 86 24.19 0.45 6.81
CA GLN A 86 22.99 0.06 7.52
C GLN A 86 21.88 -0.37 6.56
N LYS A 87 21.16 -1.44 6.88
CA LYS A 87 19.93 -1.82 6.17
C LYS A 87 18.83 -0.79 6.44
N ALA A 88 18.09 -0.43 5.40
CA ALA A 88 16.98 0.51 5.50
C ALA A 88 15.89 0.19 4.47
N ILE A 89 14.67 0.61 4.78
CA ILE A 89 13.50 0.57 3.89
C ILE A 89 13.05 1.99 3.57
N LEU A 90 12.56 2.19 2.34
CA LEU A 90 12.09 3.47 1.85
C LEU A 90 10.64 3.75 2.24
N PHE A 91 10.35 4.93 2.79
CA PHE A 91 9.06 5.59 2.77
C PHE A 91 8.96 6.43 1.50
N SER A 92 8.16 6.03 0.51
CA SER A 92 8.26 6.54 -0.87
C SER A 92 7.69 7.93 -1.11
N SER A 93 7.14 8.59 -0.11
CA SER A 93 6.57 9.94 -0.22
C SER A 93 7.40 10.95 0.56
N ALA A 94 8.22 11.76 -0.14
CA ALA A 94 8.83 12.92 0.47
C ALA A 94 7.74 13.95 0.83
N PHE A 95 7.92 14.67 1.93
CA PHE A 95 6.96 15.63 2.46
C PHE A 95 7.66 16.88 2.98
N CYS A 96 6.93 18.01 3.03
CA CYS A 96 7.55 19.29 3.33
C CYS A 96 7.82 19.57 4.83
N GLY A 97 7.26 18.79 5.74
CA GLY A 97 7.41 18.93 7.20
C GLY A 97 6.74 20.15 7.84
N ARG A 98 6.25 21.14 7.06
CA ARG A 98 5.78 22.45 7.54
C ARG A 98 4.33 22.81 7.20
N CYS A 99 3.66 22.12 6.30
CA CYS A 99 2.25 22.38 6.04
C CYS A 99 1.38 21.82 7.17
N ARG A 100 0.14 22.31 7.25
CA ARG A 100 -0.81 21.91 8.32
C ARG A 100 -0.94 20.40 8.48
N TYR A 101 -0.91 19.65 7.39
CA TYR A 101 -1.04 18.20 7.41
C TYR A 101 0.21 17.52 7.95
N CYS A 102 1.41 17.97 7.54
CA CYS A 102 2.66 17.46 8.09
C CYS A 102 2.78 17.72 9.60
N LEU A 103 2.38 18.94 10.05
CA LEU A 103 2.39 19.29 11.47
C LEU A 103 1.38 18.48 12.30
N GLN A 104 0.34 17.95 11.69
CA GLN A 104 -0.62 17.02 12.31
C GLN A 104 -0.18 15.55 12.22
N GLY A 105 0.97 15.25 11.61
CA GLY A 105 1.47 13.89 11.44
C GLY A 105 0.84 13.13 10.27
N ASP A 106 0.03 13.78 9.42
CA ASP A 106 -0.62 13.15 8.25
C ASP A 106 0.10 13.55 6.94
N GLN A 107 1.29 13.00 6.73
CA GLN A 107 2.12 13.28 5.55
C GLN A 107 1.47 12.84 4.25
N THR A 108 0.52 11.91 4.27
CA THR A 108 -0.22 11.49 3.06
C THR A 108 -1.03 12.62 2.43
N LEU A 109 -1.38 13.64 3.22
CA LEU A 109 -2.09 14.83 2.76
C LEU A 109 -1.18 16.04 2.55
N CYS A 110 0.14 15.85 2.55
CA CYS A 110 1.09 16.93 2.35
C CYS A 110 0.83 17.67 1.02
N LEU A 111 0.72 19.00 1.09
CA LEU A 111 0.46 19.84 -0.10
C LEU A 111 1.63 19.86 -1.09
N HIS A 112 2.81 19.43 -0.65
CA HIS A 112 4.04 19.40 -1.44
C HIS A 112 4.64 17.98 -1.45
N ALA A 113 3.78 16.96 -1.43
CA ALA A 113 4.24 15.58 -1.51
C ALA A 113 4.96 15.32 -2.84
N SER A 114 6.07 14.57 -2.77
CA SER A 114 6.82 14.14 -3.93
C SER A 114 7.07 12.63 -3.85
N ILE A 115 6.40 11.88 -4.71
CA ILE A 115 6.33 10.41 -4.66
C ILE A 115 7.38 9.81 -5.59
N MET A 116 8.13 8.81 -5.10
CA MET A 116 9.05 8.01 -5.92
C MET A 116 8.30 7.28 -7.04
N GLY A 117 8.88 7.27 -8.23
CA GLY A 117 8.27 6.66 -9.41
C GLY A 117 7.13 7.46 -10.04
N GLU A 118 6.79 8.63 -9.46
CA GLU A 118 5.79 9.56 -10.00
C GLU A 118 6.38 10.97 -10.21
N HIS A 119 6.81 11.61 -9.13
CA HIS A 119 7.38 12.96 -9.15
C HIS A 119 8.91 12.97 -9.13
N ARG A 120 9.50 11.84 -8.79
CA ARG A 120 10.93 11.57 -8.72
C ARG A 120 11.23 10.25 -9.40
N HIS A 121 12.48 10.05 -9.86
CA HIS A 121 12.91 8.74 -10.36
C HIS A 121 12.70 7.67 -9.31
N GLY A 122 12.19 6.51 -9.75
CA GLY A 122 11.70 5.45 -8.88
C GLY A 122 12.76 4.43 -8.47
N THR A 123 12.28 3.35 -7.88
CA THR A 123 13.09 2.35 -7.17
C THR A 123 13.59 1.19 -8.04
N PHE A 124 13.17 1.08 -9.30
CA PHE A 124 13.69 0.06 -10.21
C PHE A 124 15.03 0.49 -10.80
N ALA A 125 15.99 0.70 -9.92
CA ALA A 125 17.36 1.14 -10.18
C ALA A 125 18.31 0.60 -9.10
N GLU A 126 19.61 0.63 -9.37
CA GLU A 126 20.61 0.19 -8.39
C GLU A 126 20.75 1.14 -7.19
N PHE A 127 20.46 2.43 -7.39
CA PHE A 127 20.54 3.45 -6.34
C PHE A 127 19.35 4.40 -6.41
N ILE A 128 18.93 4.89 -5.23
CA ILE A 128 17.89 5.92 -5.07
C ILE A 128 18.35 6.97 -4.06
N ALA A 129 18.00 8.23 -4.30
CA ALA A 129 18.21 9.35 -3.37
C ALA A 129 16.86 9.91 -2.92
N MET A 130 16.72 10.13 -1.61
CA MET A 130 15.54 10.73 -0.98
C MET A 130 15.95 11.47 0.30
N PRO A 131 15.15 12.43 0.79
CA PRO A 131 15.36 13.00 2.12
C PRO A 131 15.59 11.90 3.15
N ALA A 132 16.62 12.07 3.98
CA ALA A 132 17.07 11.02 4.90
C ALA A 132 15.96 10.53 5.84
N VAL A 133 15.02 11.42 6.21
CA VAL A 133 13.82 11.09 7.02
C VAL A 133 12.91 10.04 6.37
N CYS A 134 13.02 9.85 5.06
CA CYS A 134 12.25 8.84 4.31
C CYS A 134 12.86 7.44 4.39
N PHE A 135 14.02 7.26 4.99
CA PHE A 135 14.62 5.94 5.18
C PHE A 135 14.48 5.48 6.63
N VAL A 136 13.78 4.37 6.83
CA VAL A 136 13.62 3.76 8.15
C VAL A 136 14.64 2.65 8.32
N PRO A 137 15.49 2.72 9.35
CA PRO A 137 16.46 1.66 9.66
C PRO A 137 15.78 0.32 9.90
N LEU A 138 16.44 -0.74 9.43
CA LEU A 138 16.06 -2.13 9.68
C LEU A 138 17.11 -2.82 10.57
N PRO A 139 16.74 -3.89 11.29
CA PRO A 139 17.68 -4.77 11.95
C PRO A 139 18.71 -5.37 10.98
N ASP A 140 19.89 -5.70 11.45
CA ASP A 140 20.97 -6.24 10.61
C ASP A 140 20.63 -7.61 10.01
N ASP A 141 19.79 -8.40 10.69
CA ASP A 141 19.27 -9.70 10.23
C ASP A 141 18.02 -9.61 9.37
N ALA A 142 17.45 -8.40 9.14
CA ALA A 142 16.25 -8.24 8.35
C ALA A 142 16.38 -8.80 6.93
N ASP A 143 15.35 -9.52 6.48
CA ASP A 143 15.21 -9.94 5.08
C ASP A 143 14.84 -8.73 4.21
N LEU A 144 15.80 -8.28 3.38
CA LEU A 144 15.62 -7.14 2.49
C LEU A 144 14.66 -7.43 1.33
N VAL A 145 14.49 -8.70 0.95
CA VAL A 145 13.53 -9.08 -0.10
C VAL A 145 12.11 -8.89 0.42
N ALA A 146 11.83 -9.43 1.60
CA ALA A 146 10.56 -9.22 2.28
C ALA A 146 10.32 -7.73 2.60
N ALA A 147 11.32 -7.04 3.15
CA ALA A 147 11.20 -5.61 3.45
C ALA A 147 10.88 -4.77 2.19
N GLY A 148 11.46 -5.10 1.03
CA GLY A 148 11.24 -4.40 -0.23
C GLY A 148 9.80 -4.44 -0.76
N ALA A 149 8.93 -5.28 -0.21
CA ALA A 149 7.52 -5.42 -0.60
C ALA A 149 6.52 -4.92 0.47
N LEU A 150 6.98 -4.25 1.53
CA LEU A 150 6.12 -3.86 2.66
C LEU A 150 5.39 -2.52 2.46
N MET A 151 6.07 -1.55 1.83
CA MET A 151 5.62 -0.16 1.90
C MET A 151 4.27 0.04 1.22
N VAL A 152 4.07 -0.42 0.00
CA VAL A 152 2.82 -0.16 -0.73
C VAL A 152 1.66 -0.99 -0.17
N GLY A 153 1.83 -2.31 -0.11
CA GLY A 153 0.75 -3.21 0.29
C GLY A 153 0.38 -3.10 1.77
N HIS A 154 1.36 -3.23 2.64
CA HIS A 154 1.13 -3.32 4.08
C HIS A 154 0.87 -1.96 4.73
N LEU A 155 1.55 -0.87 4.29
CA LEU A 155 1.26 0.45 4.82
C LEU A 155 -0.14 0.94 4.40
N THR A 156 -0.56 0.65 3.16
CA THR A 156 -1.93 0.93 2.73
C THR A 156 -2.95 0.16 3.57
N ALA A 157 -2.71 -1.13 3.79
CA ALA A 157 -3.56 -1.97 4.65
C ALA A 157 -3.59 -1.48 6.10
N TRP A 158 -2.44 -1.09 6.65
CA TRP A 158 -2.34 -0.52 7.99
C TRP A 158 -3.23 0.71 8.14
N ARG A 159 -3.12 1.67 7.21
CA ARG A 159 -3.93 2.88 7.24
C ARG A 159 -5.42 2.60 7.03
N MET A 160 -5.78 1.66 6.16
CA MET A 160 -7.18 1.26 6.00
C MET A 160 -7.77 0.72 7.29
N LEU A 161 -7.02 -0.12 8.01
CA LEU A 161 -7.48 -0.79 9.22
C LEU A 161 -7.44 0.12 10.46
N PHE A 162 -6.41 0.96 10.59
CA PHE A 162 -6.12 1.67 11.85
C PHE A 162 -6.10 3.19 11.71
N GLY A 163 -5.80 3.74 10.54
CA GLY A 163 -5.57 5.18 10.35
C GLY A 163 -6.84 6.04 10.22
N LYS A 164 -8.01 5.43 10.08
CA LYS A 164 -9.31 6.13 10.03
C LYS A 164 -10.10 5.83 11.30
N ARG A 165 -11.14 5.03 11.23
CA ARG A 165 -11.79 4.47 12.41
C ARG A 165 -11.18 3.10 12.68
N ALA A 166 -10.30 3.02 13.67
CA ALA A 166 -9.50 1.84 13.93
C ALA A 166 -10.34 0.56 14.11
N LEU A 167 -9.85 -0.54 13.53
CA LEU A 167 -10.37 -1.88 13.74
C LEU A 167 -10.18 -2.29 15.21
N ARG A 168 -11.16 -2.95 15.78
CA ARG A 168 -11.13 -3.47 17.16
C ARG A 168 -11.13 -4.99 17.16
N ALA A 169 -10.54 -5.58 18.19
CA ALA A 169 -10.63 -7.01 18.41
C ALA A 169 -12.12 -7.45 18.51
N GLY A 170 -12.44 -8.59 17.90
CA GLY A 170 -13.80 -9.13 17.82
C GLY A 170 -14.66 -8.56 16.70
N GLU A 171 -14.29 -7.43 16.06
CA GLU A 171 -15.01 -6.97 14.86
C GLU A 171 -14.83 -7.93 13.68
N THR A 172 -15.81 -7.97 12.80
CA THR A 172 -15.77 -8.75 11.55
C THR A 172 -15.48 -7.84 10.37
N VAL A 173 -14.50 -8.22 9.55
CA VAL A 173 -14.14 -7.48 8.33
C VAL A 173 -14.42 -8.29 7.07
N LEU A 174 -14.92 -7.62 6.03
CA LEU A 174 -14.99 -8.16 4.68
C LEU A 174 -13.84 -7.59 3.86
N ILE A 175 -12.98 -8.45 3.34
CA ILE A 175 -11.84 -8.07 2.49
C ILE A 175 -12.18 -8.41 1.04
N VAL A 176 -12.37 -7.38 0.22
CA VAL A 176 -12.76 -7.54 -1.18
C VAL A 176 -11.55 -7.85 -2.05
N GLY A 177 -11.64 -8.92 -2.85
CA GLY A 177 -10.63 -9.25 -3.86
C GLY A 177 -9.33 -9.84 -3.30
N ILE A 178 -9.45 -10.88 -2.44
CA ILE A 178 -8.27 -11.56 -1.88
C ILE A 178 -7.36 -12.10 -2.98
N GLY A 179 -6.07 -11.90 -2.83
CA GLY A 179 -5.02 -12.23 -3.82
C GLY A 179 -4.36 -11.00 -4.44
N SER A 180 -4.77 -9.77 -4.06
CA SER A 180 -3.95 -8.57 -4.23
C SER A 180 -3.04 -8.38 -3.00
N GLY A 181 -1.89 -7.73 -3.18
CA GLY A 181 -0.95 -7.47 -2.07
C GLY A 181 -1.61 -6.73 -0.91
N VAL A 182 -2.41 -5.70 -1.18
CA VAL A 182 -3.15 -4.95 -0.14
C VAL A 182 -4.15 -5.86 0.59
N ALA A 183 -4.92 -6.69 -0.14
CA ALA A 183 -5.93 -7.55 0.50
C ALA A 183 -5.29 -8.64 1.37
N VAL A 184 -4.16 -9.22 0.96
CA VAL A 184 -3.40 -10.18 1.78
C VAL A 184 -2.83 -9.50 3.02
N ALA A 185 -2.27 -8.30 2.87
CA ALA A 185 -1.79 -7.50 3.99
C ALA A 185 -2.92 -7.14 4.97
N CYS A 186 -4.11 -6.76 4.44
CA CYS A 186 -5.31 -6.53 5.25
C CYS A 186 -5.69 -7.78 6.07
N LEU A 187 -5.67 -8.96 5.46
CA LEU A 187 -5.96 -10.22 6.14
C LEU A 187 -4.99 -10.46 7.30
N GLN A 188 -3.68 -10.39 7.03
CA GLN A 188 -2.66 -10.61 8.05
C GLN A 188 -2.79 -9.63 9.23
N LEU A 189 -2.96 -8.34 8.94
CA LEU A 189 -3.06 -7.30 9.97
C LEU A 189 -4.39 -7.38 10.74
N ALA A 190 -5.52 -7.70 10.09
CA ALA A 190 -6.82 -7.87 10.75
C ALA A 190 -6.80 -9.05 11.73
N LEU A 191 -6.24 -10.19 11.33
CA LEU A 191 -6.09 -11.35 12.21
C LEU A 191 -5.19 -11.05 13.41
N LYS A 192 -4.08 -10.34 13.20
CA LYS A 192 -3.19 -9.89 14.28
C LYS A 192 -3.88 -8.94 15.26
N ALA A 193 -4.84 -8.15 14.78
CA ALA A 193 -5.66 -7.28 15.62
C ALA A 193 -6.80 -8.02 16.36
N GLY A 194 -6.93 -9.33 16.18
CA GLY A 194 -7.98 -10.14 16.80
C GLY A 194 -9.35 -9.99 16.13
N ALA A 195 -9.42 -9.57 14.87
CA ALA A 195 -10.65 -9.48 14.11
C ALA A 195 -10.96 -10.79 13.37
N ARG A 196 -12.23 -11.00 13.06
CA ARG A 196 -12.72 -12.07 12.18
C ARG A 196 -12.68 -11.58 10.74
N ALA A 197 -12.15 -12.36 9.81
CA ALA A 197 -11.98 -11.94 8.41
C ALA A 197 -12.77 -12.86 7.46
N ILE A 198 -13.66 -12.26 6.67
CA ILE A 198 -14.33 -12.87 5.51
C ILE A 198 -13.67 -12.30 4.26
N VAL A 199 -13.34 -13.15 3.29
CA VAL A 199 -12.64 -12.73 2.07
C VAL A 199 -13.46 -13.05 0.83
N THR A 200 -13.28 -12.27 -0.25
CA THR A 200 -13.92 -12.56 -1.55
C THR A 200 -12.91 -12.79 -2.66
N SER A 201 -13.21 -13.66 -3.61
CA SER A 201 -12.44 -13.87 -4.83
C SER A 201 -13.31 -14.46 -5.95
N SER A 202 -12.79 -14.47 -7.19
CA SER A 202 -13.29 -15.30 -8.30
C SER A 202 -12.58 -16.66 -8.40
N SER A 203 -11.65 -16.96 -7.49
CA SER A 203 -10.79 -18.14 -7.54
C SER A 203 -10.81 -18.88 -6.22
N ASP A 204 -11.28 -20.13 -6.26
CA ASP A 204 -11.31 -21.01 -5.09
C ASP A 204 -9.91 -21.31 -4.55
N THR A 205 -8.90 -21.38 -5.43
CA THR A 205 -7.49 -21.53 -5.00
C THR A 205 -7.01 -20.36 -4.14
N LYS A 206 -7.40 -19.11 -4.50
CA LYS A 206 -7.04 -17.92 -3.70
C LYS A 206 -7.80 -17.91 -2.37
N ILE A 207 -9.06 -18.33 -2.39
CA ILE A 207 -9.88 -18.49 -1.18
C ILE A 207 -9.24 -19.53 -0.25
N SER A 208 -8.90 -20.71 -0.76
CA SER A 208 -8.27 -21.77 0.03
C SER A 208 -6.95 -21.30 0.68
N ARG A 209 -6.14 -20.52 -0.03
CA ARG A 209 -4.92 -19.93 0.54
C ARG A 209 -5.23 -18.93 1.65
N ALA A 210 -6.28 -18.12 1.50
CA ALA A 210 -6.69 -17.18 2.53
C ALA A 210 -7.24 -17.88 3.79
N LEU A 211 -8.00 -18.97 3.62
CA LEU A 211 -8.44 -19.81 4.72
C LEU A 211 -7.26 -20.44 5.46
N ALA A 212 -6.26 -20.93 4.73
CA ALA A 212 -5.01 -21.45 5.32
C ALA A 212 -4.22 -20.38 6.10
N LEU A 213 -4.36 -19.09 5.72
CA LEU A 213 -3.79 -17.96 6.47
C LEU A 213 -4.64 -17.54 7.67
N GLY A 214 -5.82 -18.14 7.89
CA GLY A 214 -6.68 -17.87 9.03
C GLY A 214 -7.95 -17.06 8.73
N ALA A 215 -8.29 -16.79 7.47
CA ALA A 215 -9.60 -16.23 7.15
C ALA A 215 -10.71 -17.19 7.63
N GLU A 216 -11.76 -16.64 8.22
CA GLU A 216 -12.87 -17.44 8.76
C GLU A 216 -13.74 -18.04 7.64
N ALA A 217 -13.97 -17.28 6.58
CA ALA A 217 -14.76 -17.71 5.43
C ALA A 217 -14.28 -17.05 4.13
N GLY A 218 -14.53 -17.74 3.01
CA GLY A 218 -14.29 -17.25 1.69
C GLY A 218 -15.54 -17.31 0.80
N ILE A 219 -15.74 -16.29 -0.01
CA ILE A 219 -16.91 -16.16 -0.87
C ILE A 219 -16.44 -16.06 -2.31
N ASN A 220 -16.85 -17.02 -3.16
CA ASN A 220 -16.60 -16.95 -4.59
C ASN A 220 -17.74 -16.16 -5.26
N TYR A 221 -17.49 -14.89 -5.59
CA TYR A 221 -18.50 -14.00 -6.15
C TYR A 221 -18.96 -14.37 -7.59
N ARG A 222 -18.38 -15.42 -8.20
CA ARG A 222 -18.91 -15.99 -9.45
C ARG A 222 -20.08 -16.95 -9.20
N ASN A 223 -20.14 -17.56 -8.02
CA ASN A 223 -21.08 -18.63 -7.71
C ASN A 223 -22.20 -18.17 -6.78
N GLU A 224 -21.98 -17.09 -6.01
CA GLU A 224 -22.93 -16.63 -5.01
C GLU A 224 -22.88 -15.10 -4.83
N ARG A 225 -23.95 -14.52 -4.30
CA ARG A 225 -24.01 -13.09 -3.99
C ARG A 225 -23.29 -12.81 -2.68
N VAL A 226 -22.31 -11.90 -2.74
CA VAL A 226 -21.43 -11.59 -1.58
C VAL A 226 -22.25 -11.12 -0.39
N SER A 227 -23.15 -10.16 -0.56
CA SER A 227 -23.92 -9.61 0.55
C SER A 227 -24.86 -10.63 1.21
N GLU A 228 -25.50 -11.50 0.43
CA GLU A 228 -26.37 -12.56 0.96
C GLU A 228 -25.57 -13.56 1.80
N ARG A 229 -24.38 -13.96 1.28
CA ARG A 229 -23.52 -14.89 2.00
C ARG A 229 -22.92 -14.26 3.26
N VAL A 230 -22.53 -12.98 3.22
CA VAL A 230 -22.07 -12.25 4.40
C VAL A 230 -23.16 -12.19 5.47
N LEU A 231 -24.40 -11.86 5.11
CA LEU A 231 -25.52 -11.84 6.06
C LEU A 231 -25.76 -13.21 6.67
N ALA A 232 -25.70 -14.29 5.88
CA ALA A 232 -25.83 -15.66 6.40
C ALA A 232 -24.72 -16.02 7.41
N LEU A 233 -23.47 -15.59 7.15
CA LEU A 233 -22.32 -15.83 8.02
C LEU A 233 -22.33 -14.98 9.30
N THR A 234 -23.09 -13.90 9.32
CA THR A 234 -23.14 -12.92 10.44
C THR A 234 -24.50 -12.86 11.12
N GLY A 235 -25.33 -13.91 10.98
CA GLY A 235 -26.66 -13.96 11.63
C GLY A 235 -27.63 -12.87 11.16
N GLY A 236 -27.47 -12.35 9.95
CA GLY A 236 -28.31 -11.31 9.36
C GLY A 236 -27.83 -9.86 9.62
N GLU A 237 -26.81 -9.66 10.46
CA GLU A 237 -26.37 -8.32 10.85
C GLU A 237 -25.50 -7.64 9.77
N GLY A 238 -24.55 -8.36 9.19
CA GLY A 238 -23.50 -7.85 8.32
C GLY A 238 -22.19 -7.62 9.07
N VAL A 239 -21.15 -7.14 8.34
CA VAL A 239 -19.81 -6.92 8.88
C VAL A 239 -19.63 -5.51 9.44
N ASP A 240 -18.70 -5.34 10.37
CA ASP A 240 -18.33 -4.05 10.96
C ASP A 240 -17.60 -3.15 9.95
N MET A 241 -16.75 -3.75 9.13
CA MET A 241 -15.89 -3.03 8.22
C MET A 241 -15.77 -3.75 6.88
N VAL A 242 -15.80 -2.99 5.78
CA VAL A 242 -15.45 -3.47 4.44
C VAL A 242 -14.17 -2.78 3.98
N LEU A 243 -13.20 -3.56 3.52
CA LEU A 243 -11.95 -3.10 2.93
C LEU A 243 -12.03 -3.26 1.41
N GLU A 244 -12.12 -2.12 0.72
CA GLU A 244 -12.46 -2.03 -0.70
C GLU A 244 -11.29 -1.48 -1.52
N SER A 245 -10.89 -2.20 -2.56
CA SER A 245 -9.86 -1.75 -3.51
C SER A 245 -10.26 -1.97 -4.97
N SER A 246 -11.41 -2.56 -5.17
CA SER A 246 -11.93 -2.93 -6.49
C SER A 246 -12.75 -1.79 -7.13
N GLY A 247 -13.63 -1.18 -6.38
CA GLY A 247 -14.43 -0.03 -6.83
C GLY A 247 -15.77 -0.45 -7.43
N GLU A 248 -16.07 0.02 -8.64
CA GLU A 248 -17.41 0.04 -9.22
C GLU A 248 -18.15 -1.30 -9.19
N LYS A 249 -17.48 -2.39 -9.58
CA LYS A 249 -18.12 -3.71 -9.68
C LYS A 249 -18.49 -4.35 -8.33
N SER A 250 -17.80 -4.01 -7.25
CA SER A 250 -18.02 -4.58 -5.92
C SER A 250 -18.77 -3.66 -4.97
N TRP A 251 -18.86 -2.38 -5.27
CA TRP A 251 -19.34 -1.33 -4.36
C TRP A 251 -20.72 -1.60 -3.77
N ALA A 252 -21.69 -1.96 -4.62
CA ALA A 252 -23.06 -2.21 -4.17
C ALA A 252 -23.13 -3.39 -3.18
N GLU A 253 -22.40 -4.48 -3.46
CA GLU A 253 -22.33 -5.64 -2.57
C GLU A 253 -21.56 -5.30 -1.29
N SER A 254 -20.53 -4.48 -1.39
CA SER A 254 -19.77 -3.96 -0.24
C SER A 254 -20.67 -3.16 0.72
N LEU A 255 -21.47 -2.23 0.20
CA LEU A 255 -22.42 -1.45 1.02
C LEU A 255 -23.52 -2.34 1.63
N ARG A 256 -24.01 -3.35 0.89
CA ARG A 256 -25.04 -4.28 1.39
C ARG A 256 -24.52 -5.21 2.46
N SER A 257 -23.25 -5.52 2.46
CA SER A 257 -22.59 -6.38 3.44
C SER A 257 -22.40 -5.72 4.80
N LEU A 258 -22.46 -4.38 4.89
CA LEU A 258 -22.25 -3.65 6.15
C LEU A 258 -23.44 -3.76 7.10
N ARG A 259 -23.14 -3.95 8.39
CA ARG A 259 -24.13 -3.76 9.45
C ARG A 259 -24.55 -2.28 9.59
N ARG A 260 -25.59 -1.99 10.40
CA ARG A 260 -25.92 -0.60 10.77
C ARG A 260 -24.74 0.02 11.54
N GLY A 261 -24.38 1.26 11.20
CA GLY A 261 -23.22 1.94 11.76
C GLY A 261 -21.87 1.32 11.34
N GLY A 262 -21.87 0.44 10.33
CA GLY A 262 -20.66 -0.15 9.77
C GLY A 262 -19.91 0.85 8.88
N ARG A 263 -18.65 0.52 8.55
CA ARG A 263 -17.76 1.40 7.77
C ARG A 263 -17.15 0.72 6.56
N LEU A 264 -17.05 1.46 5.48
CA LEU A 264 -16.31 1.06 4.28
C LEU A 264 -15.07 1.94 4.16
N VAL A 265 -13.91 1.32 3.95
CA VAL A 265 -12.66 2.02 3.65
C VAL A 265 -12.17 1.62 2.27
N THR A 266 -12.02 2.60 1.38
CA THR A 266 -11.57 2.37 0.01
C THR A 266 -10.19 2.97 -0.23
N CYS A 267 -9.33 2.20 -0.93
CA CYS A 267 -7.99 2.63 -1.35
C CYS A 267 -7.75 2.46 -2.84
N GLY A 268 -8.77 2.11 -3.62
CA GLY A 268 -8.59 1.87 -5.04
C GLY A 268 -9.89 1.72 -5.81
N ALA A 269 -9.77 1.77 -7.14
CA ALA A 269 -10.88 1.72 -8.09
C ALA A 269 -10.50 0.89 -9.32
N THR A 270 -10.00 -0.32 -9.12
CA THR A 270 -9.42 -1.16 -10.20
C THR A 270 -10.45 -1.63 -11.23
N THR A 271 -11.74 -1.58 -10.92
CA THR A 271 -12.83 -1.98 -11.82
C THR A 271 -13.68 -0.80 -12.29
N GLY A 272 -13.30 0.41 -11.96
CA GLY A 272 -14.00 1.66 -12.24
C GLY A 272 -14.13 2.55 -11.01
N SER A 273 -14.17 3.85 -11.23
CA SER A 273 -14.10 4.89 -10.19
C SER A 273 -15.42 5.61 -9.93
N ASN A 274 -16.49 5.23 -10.61
CA ASN A 274 -17.79 5.92 -10.51
C ASN A 274 -18.94 4.97 -10.14
N PRO A 275 -18.92 4.34 -8.96
CA PRO A 275 -20.01 3.48 -8.50
C PRO A 275 -21.22 4.29 -8.09
N GLY A 276 -22.41 3.70 -8.20
CA GLY A 276 -23.64 4.28 -7.62
C GLY A 276 -23.52 4.38 -6.09
N ALA A 277 -23.84 5.55 -5.54
CA ALA A 277 -23.59 5.83 -4.11
C ALA A 277 -24.60 5.17 -3.15
N ASP A 278 -25.79 4.75 -3.61
CA ASP A 278 -26.89 4.24 -2.75
C ASP A 278 -27.09 5.10 -1.48
N LEU A 279 -27.32 6.41 -1.67
CA LEU A 279 -27.41 7.38 -0.58
C LEU A 279 -28.47 6.99 0.45
N GLN A 280 -29.61 6.41 0.00
CA GLN A 280 -30.67 5.98 0.90
C GLN A 280 -30.16 4.93 1.91
N ARG A 281 -29.39 3.95 1.44
CA ARG A 281 -28.75 2.96 2.32
C ARG A 281 -27.76 3.62 3.26
N VAL A 282 -26.93 4.54 2.75
CA VAL A 282 -25.90 5.22 3.55
C VAL A 282 -26.55 5.94 4.73
N PHE A 283 -27.57 6.78 4.52
CA PHE A 283 -28.13 7.57 5.63
C PHE A 283 -29.05 6.73 6.55
N ILE A 284 -29.88 5.82 6.01
CA ILE A 284 -30.80 5.00 6.84
C ILE A 284 -30.00 4.05 7.75
N ARG A 285 -28.89 3.50 7.25
CA ARG A 285 -28.05 2.59 8.03
C ARG A 285 -26.91 3.29 8.77
N GLN A 286 -26.80 4.61 8.63
CA GLN A 286 -25.73 5.43 9.22
C GLN A 286 -24.34 4.88 8.92
N LEU A 287 -24.08 4.59 7.64
CA LEU A 287 -22.80 4.04 7.19
C LEU A 287 -21.73 5.13 7.11
N GLU A 288 -20.51 4.77 7.42
CA GLU A 288 -19.32 5.63 7.26
C GLU A 288 -18.55 5.17 6.03
N ILE A 289 -18.13 6.12 5.18
CA ILE A 289 -17.33 5.86 3.98
C ILE A 289 -16.06 6.68 4.05
N TYR A 290 -14.91 6.00 4.05
CA TYR A 290 -13.59 6.62 4.16
C TYR A 290 -12.74 6.36 2.92
N GLY A 291 -12.10 7.42 2.40
CA GLY A 291 -10.98 7.30 1.47
C GLY A 291 -9.68 7.05 2.22
N SER A 292 -8.80 6.23 1.67
CA SER A 292 -7.49 5.92 2.23
C SER A 292 -6.46 5.77 1.12
N THR A 293 -5.25 6.28 1.34
CA THR A 293 -4.12 6.09 0.43
C THR A 293 -2.81 6.09 1.22
N GLY A 294 -1.89 5.17 0.88
CA GLY A 294 -0.59 5.07 1.55
C GLY A 294 -0.70 4.95 3.07
N GLY A 295 0.09 5.74 3.77
CA GLY A 295 0.10 5.88 5.22
C GLY A 295 1.03 7.01 5.66
N SER A 296 0.95 7.43 6.93
CA SER A 296 1.85 8.41 7.52
C SER A 296 3.21 7.78 7.87
N LEU A 297 4.22 8.61 8.10
CA LEU A 297 5.53 8.13 8.53
C LEU A 297 5.45 7.40 9.89
N ALA A 298 4.61 7.88 10.81
CA ALA A 298 4.40 7.22 12.10
C ALA A 298 3.77 5.82 11.95
N GLU A 299 2.77 5.69 11.07
CA GLU A 299 2.18 4.39 10.72
C GLU A 299 3.21 3.46 10.08
N PHE A 300 4.10 4.01 9.26
CA PHE A 300 5.18 3.24 8.65
C PHE A 300 6.19 2.74 9.70
N HIS A 301 6.62 3.56 10.62
CA HIS A 301 7.48 3.13 11.73
C HIS A 301 6.83 2.01 12.56
N ALA A 302 5.54 2.13 12.86
CA ALA A 302 4.81 1.09 13.60
C ALA A 302 4.73 -0.23 12.82
N LEU A 303 4.49 -0.16 11.51
CA LEU A 303 4.50 -1.31 10.62
C LEU A 303 5.88 -2.00 10.59
N ILE A 304 6.96 -1.22 10.43
CA ILE A 304 8.32 -1.76 10.41
C ILE A 304 8.70 -2.38 11.75
N ALA A 305 8.28 -1.79 12.86
CA ALA A 305 8.48 -2.38 14.19
C ALA A 305 7.73 -3.72 14.35
N LEU A 306 6.56 -3.88 13.74
CA LEU A 306 5.83 -5.16 13.70
C LEU A 306 6.57 -6.20 12.82
N PHE A 307 7.04 -5.79 11.65
CA PHE A 307 7.83 -6.63 10.75
C PHE A 307 9.11 -7.13 11.41
N ALA A 308 9.88 -6.24 12.04
CA ALA A 308 11.14 -6.57 12.71
C ALA A 308 10.98 -7.61 13.84
N ARG A 309 9.78 -7.74 14.40
CA ARG A 309 9.45 -8.77 15.42
C ARG A 309 8.88 -10.06 14.81
N GLY A 310 8.96 -10.23 13.51
CA GLY A 310 8.38 -11.39 12.82
C GLY A 310 6.84 -11.41 12.82
N GLY A 311 6.21 -10.27 13.06
CA GLY A 311 4.75 -10.15 13.16
C GLY A 311 4.02 -10.30 11.84
N ILE A 312 4.64 -10.00 10.72
CA ILE A 312 4.08 -10.09 9.36
C ILE A 312 5.14 -10.56 8.37
N ALA A 313 4.71 -11.19 7.29
CA ALA A 313 5.54 -11.56 6.15
C ALA A 313 4.78 -11.20 4.85
N PRO A 314 5.35 -10.37 3.95
CA PRO A 314 4.72 -10.03 2.69
C PRO A 314 4.69 -11.17 1.68
#